data_e817fa3b14f4b1202d27ae25bf8548a9
#
_entry.id   e817fa3b14f4b1202d27ae25bf8548a9
#
_cell.length_a   1.000
_cell.length_b   1.000
_cell.length_c   1.000
_cell.angle_alpha   90.00
_cell.angle_beta   90.00
_cell.angle_gamma   90.00
#
_symmetry.space_group_name_H-M   'P 1'
#
loop_
_entity.id
_entity.type
_entity.pdbx_description
1 polymer ?
#
loop_
_entity_poly.entity_id
_entity_poly.type
_entity_poly.pdbx_seq_one_letter_code
_entity_poly.pdbx_strand_id
1 'polypeptide(L)'
;MAFNLRNRHFLKLLDFTPEEIKFLLDLSIDLKKAKYAGLEQQRLKGKNIALIFEKASTRTRCAFETAAYDQGAHVTYLGPSGSQMGTKETMKDTARVLGRMYDGIEYRGFGQDIVEELAKYAGVPVWNGLTNEYHPTQVLADFQTMIEHCDKPLSQISFAYMGDARNNMGNSLLVGAAKLGMDFRSVAPKSVHPDKKLVAEAQKIATETGAKITITDNLDKGVKGCDFLYTDVWVSMGEPEKVWKERIKLLKPYQVNAAAMKKTGNPNVKFLHCLPAFHNRDTVIGEEVYQKFGLEAMEVTEEVFESPASIVWDEAENRIHTIKAVMVATLGA
;
A
#
# COMPACT_ATOMS: atom_id res chain seq x y z
N MET A 1 12.67 21.02 -8.32
CA MET A 1 13.56 20.39 -9.33
C MET A 1 12.71 19.41 -10.12
N ALA A 2 12.75 19.42 -11.44
CA ALA A 2 11.99 18.45 -12.24
C ALA A 2 12.78 17.14 -12.29
N PHE A 3 12.16 16.03 -11.87
CA PHE A 3 12.77 14.70 -11.93
C PHE A 3 12.37 14.03 -13.24
N ASN A 4 13.29 13.36 -13.88
CA ASN A 4 12.99 12.53 -15.05
C ASN A 4 12.91 11.07 -14.60
N LEU A 5 11.67 10.60 -14.37
CA LEU A 5 11.39 9.20 -14.05
C LEU A 5 10.96 8.39 -15.28
N ARG A 6 11.07 8.95 -16.48
CA ARG A 6 10.66 8.29 -17.73
C ARG A 6 11.36 6.94 -17.89
N ASN A 7 10.57 5.92 -18.23
CA ASN A 7 11.00 4.53 -18.37
C ASN A 7 11.51 3.85 -17.08
N ARG A 8 11.36 4.50 -15.90
CA ARG A 8 11.67 3.85 -14.62
C ARG A 8 10.57 2.87 -14.24
N HIS A 9 10.98 1.73 -13.65
CA HIS A 9 10.06 0.83 -12.97
C HIS A 9 9.67 1.39 -11.60
N PHE A 10 8.51 0.99 -11.09
CA PHE A 10 8.06 1.34 -9.73
C PHE A 10 7.76 0.05 -8.94
N LEU A 11 8.82 -0.56 -8.39
CA LEU A 11 8.74 -1.89 -7.78
C LEU A 11 8.68 -1.85 -6.24
N LYS A 12 9.44 -0.94 -5.63
CA LYS A 12 9.49 -0.70 -4.18
C LYS A 12 10.04 0.70 -3.91
N LEU A 13 9.67 1.29 -2.76
CA LEU A 13 10.12 2.66 -2.41
C LEU A 13 11.62 2.73 -2.09
N LEU A 14 12.27 1.60 -1.82
CA LEU A 14 13.74 1.55 -1.68
C LEU A 14 14.47 2.03 -2.94
N ASP A 15 13.89 1.84 -4.12
CA ASP A 15 14.48 2.18 -5.42
C ASP A 15 14.43 3.69 -5.74
N PHE A 16 13.81 4.49 -4.87
CA PHE A 16 13.59 5.93 -5.06
C PHE A 16 14.26 6.77 -3.98
N THR A 17 14.68 7.97 -4.37
CA THR A 17 15.16 8.97 -3.40
C THR A 17 13.98 9.62 -2.66
N PRO A 18 14.21 10.24 -1.49
CA PRO A 18 13.17 11.01 -0.80
C PRO A 18 12.52 12.08 -1.68
N GLU A 19 13.32 12.76 -2.50
CA GLU A 19 12.88 13.83 -3.40
C GLU A 19 12.03 13.28 -4.54
N GLU A 20 12.36 12.12 -5.10
CA GLU A 20 11.56 11.44 -6.13
C GLU A 20 10.21 11.01 -5.58
N ILE A 21 10.15 10.51 -4.33
CA ILE A 21 8.88 10.14 -3.67
C ILE A 21 8.03 11.38 -3.43
N LYS A 22 8.61 12.47 -2.91
CA LYS A 22 7.90 13.75 -2.74
C LYS A 22 7.37 14.28 -4.06
N PHE A 23 8.17 14.24 -5.13
CA PHE A 23 7.73 14.62 -6.47
C PHE A 23 6.50 13.82 -6.93
N LEU A 24 6.46 12.50 -6.70
CA LEU A 24 5.30 11.67 -7.03
C LEU A 24 4.06 12.05 -6.22
N LEU A 25 4.22 12.37 -4.93
CA LEU A 25 3.13 12.83 -4.07
C LEU A 25 2.61 14.20 -4.53
N ASP A 26 3.49 15.16 -4.81
CA ASP A 26 3.11 16.49 -5.29
C ASP A 26 2.39 16.40 -6.63
N LEU A 27 2.91 15.60 -7.58
CA LEU A 27 2.26 15.34 -8.87
C LEU A 27 0.87 14.70 -8.69
N SER A 28 0.73 13.78 -7.74
CA SER A 28 -0.54 13.14 -7.44
C SER A 28 -1.59 14.13 -6.92
N ILE A 29 -1.19 15.00 -6.00
CA ILE A 29 -2.05 16.06 -5.46
C ILE A 29 -2.48 17.03 -6.58
N ASP A 30 -1.57 17.41 -7.46
CA ASP A 30 -1.88 18.31 -8.58
C ASP A 30 -2.82 17.65 -9.59
N LEU A 31 -2.63 16.36 -9.92
CA LEU A 31 -3.53 15.61 -10.79
C LEU A 31 -4.91 15.42 -10.16
N LYS A 32 -5.00 15.20 -8.84
CA LYS A 32 -6.26 15.15 -8.10
C LYS A 32 -7.01 16.49 -8.21
N LYS A 33 -6.33 17.61 -7.93
CA LYS A 33 -6.90 18.96 -8.05
C LYS A 33 -7.38 19.25 -9.48
N ALA A 34 -6.56 18.92 -10.49
CA ALA A 34 -6.91 19.13 -11.89
C ALA A 34 -8.15 18.33 -12.31
N LYS A 35 -8.28 17.07 -11.86
CA LYS A 35 -9.46 16.23 -12.09
C LYS A 35 -10.73 16.87 -11.54
N TYR A 36 -10.72 17.25 -10.26
CA TYR A 36 -11.90 17.86 -9.62
C TYR A 36 -12.24 19.26 -10.13
N ALA A 37 -11.25 19.98 -10.62
CA ALA A 37 -11.48 21.27 -11.30
C ALA A 37 -11.95 21.13 -12.77
N GLY A 38 -12.02 19.91 -13.32
CA GLY A 38 -12.35 19.68 -14.73
C GLY A 38 -11.27 20.15 -15.71
N LEU A 39 -10.02 20.29 -15.24
CA LEU A 39 -8.88 20.81 -16.02
C LEU A 39 -7.82 19.73 -16.30
N GLU A 40 -8.12 18.48 -16.03
CA GLU A 40 -7.17 17.39 -16.19
C GLU A 40 -6.82 17.17 -17.66
N GLN A 41 -5.51 17.14 -17.96
CA GLN A 41 -4.99 16.88 -19.29
C GLN A 41 -4.58 15.42 -19.44
N GLN A 42 -4.95 14.82 -20.57
CA GLN A 42 -4.60 13.43 -20.91
C GLN A 42 -3.14 13.32 -21.39
N ARG A 43 -2.24 12.93 -20.49
CA ARG A 43 -0.79 12.80 -20.77
C ARG A 43 -0.38 11.41 -21.25
N LEU A 44 -1.28 10.43 -21.24
CA LEU A 44 -1.05 9.05 -21.68
C LEU A 44 -1.91 8.68 -22.90
N LYS A 45 -2.35 9.65 -23.67
CA LYS A 45 -3.20 9.43 -24.85
C LYS A 45 -2.53 8.46 -25.83
N GLY A 46 -3.26 7.40 -26.19
CA GLY A 46 -2.78 6.37 -27.13
C GLY A 46 -1.84 5.34 -26.53
N LYS A 47 -1.56 5.39 -25.22
CA LYS A 47 -0.80 4.36 -24.53
C LYS A 47 -1.65 3.14 -24.22
N ASN A 48 -1.04 1.95 -24.28
CA ASN A 48 -1.65 0.67 -23.94
C ASN A 48 -0.95 0.08 -22.72
N ILE A 49 -1.73 -0.35 -21.73
CA ILE A 49 -1.22 -0.84 -20.45
C ILE A 49 -1.75 -2.25 -20.19
N ALA A 50 -0.87 -3.19 -19.87
CA ALA A 50 -1.25 -4.51 -19.39
C ALA A 50 -1.35 -4.52 -17.87
N LEU A 51 -2.45 -5.07 -17.33
CA LEU A 51 -2.64 -5.31 -15.90
C LEU A 51 -2.63 -6.80 -15.64
N ILE A 52 -1.55 -7.30 -15.04
CA ILE A 52 -1.34 -8.72 -14.70
C ILE A 52 -1.75 -8.97 -13.26
N PHE A 53 -2.75 -9.83 -13.05
CA PHE A 53 -3.24 -10.20 -11.73
C PHE A 53 -3.16 -11.70 -11.50
N GLU A 54 -2.21 -12.15 -10.70
CA GLU A 54 -2.19 -13.51 -10.14
C GLU A 54 -3.03 -13.61 -8.86
N LYS A 55 -3.22 -12.46 -8.17
CA LYS A 55 -4.11 -12.31 -7.01
C LYS A 55 -5.23 -11.32 -7.36
N ALA A 56 -6.48 -11.73 -7.21
CA ALA A 56 -7.63 -10.86 -7.43
C ALA A 56 -7.58 -9.60 -6.55
N SER A 57 -8.03 -8.47 -7.10
CA SER A 57 -8.20 -7.22 -6.36
C SER A 57 -9.17 -6.29 -7.06
N THR A 58 -10.20 -5.87 -6.34
CA THR A 58 -11.13 -4.84 -6.82
C THR A 58 -10.45 -3.47 -6.87
N ARG A 59 -9.86 -3.03 -5.75
CA ARG A 59 -9.30 -1.67 -5.62
C ARG A 59 -8.13 -1.40 -6.55
N THR A 60 -7.13 -2.28 -6.59
CA THR A 60 -5.96 -2.09 -7.45
C THR A 60 -6.36 -2.06 -8.92
N ARG A 61 -7.23 -2.99 -9.35
CA ARG A 61 -7.75 -3.01 -10.71
C ARG A 61 -8.49 -1.72 -11.05
N CYS A 62 -9.50 -1.34 -10.26
CA CYS A 62 -10.27 -0.13 -10.51
C CYS A 62 -9.41 1.12 -10.50
N ALA A 63 -8.42 1.21 -9.60
CA ALA A 63 -7.54 2.36 -9.51
C ALA A 63 -6.64 2.51 -10.76
N PHE A 64 -6.02 1.42 -11.23
CA PHE A 64 -5.23 1.44 -12.47
C PHE A 64 -6.09 1.72 -13.71
N GLU A 65 -7.23 1.05 -13.85
CA GLU A 65 -8.14 1.27 -14.98
C GLU A 65 -8.63 2.72 -15.00
N THR A 66 -9.15 3.23 -13.89
CA THR A 66 -9.66 4.62 -13.81
C THR A 66 -8.55 5.64 -14.07
N ALA A 67 -7.37 5.46 -13.45
CA ALA A 67 -6.23 6.35 -13.64
C ALA A 67 -5.75 6.37 -15.10
N ALA A 68 -5.72 5.20 -15.76
CA ALA A 68 -5.36 5.07 -17.17
C ALA A 68 -6.38 5.77 -18.09
N TYR A 69 -7.67 5.52 -17.87
CA TYR A 69 -8.75 6.15 -18.67
C TYR A 69 -8.80 7.66 -18.50
N ASP A 70 -8.65 8.17 -17.28
CA ASP A 70 -8.55 9.62 -17.03
C ASP A 70 -7.44 10.26 -17.87
N GLN A 71 -6.33 9.55 -18.07
CA GLN A 71 -5.16 10.02 -18.81
C GLN A 71 -5.16 9.66 -20.31
N GLY A 72 -6.26 9.04 -20.82
CA GLY A 72 -6.42 8.70 -22.23
C GLY A 72 -5.68 7.44 -22.67
N ALA A 73 -5.26 6.59 -21.75
CA ALA A 73 -4.67 5.29 -22.03
C ALA A 73 -5.74 4.19 -22.14
N HIS A 74 -5.38 3.07 -22.79
CA HIS A 74 -6.17 1.85 -22.86
C HIS A 74 -5.59 0.78 -21.94
N VAL A 75 -6.45 -0.10 -21.42
CA VAL A 75 -6.05 -1.14 -20.46
C VAL A 75 -6.50 -2.51 -20.97
N THR A 76 -5.62 -3.51 -20.81
CA THR A 76 -5.97 -4.93 -20.95
C THR A 76 -5.76 -5.62 -19.59
N TYR A 77 -6.84 -6.17 -19.04
CA TYR A 77 -6.78 -6.96 -17.80
C TYR A 77 -6.48 -8.42 -18.10
N LEU A 78 -5.41 -8.93 -17.50
CA LEU A 78 -4.96 -10.32 -17.55
C LEU A 78 -5.12 -10.92 -16.15
N GLY A 79 -6.28 -11.54 -15.92
CA GLY A 79 -6.64 -12.14 -14.63
C GLY A 79 -5.98 -13.49 -14.38
N PRO A 80 -6.24 -14.10 -13.19
CA PRO A 80 -5.68 -15.40 -12.79
C PRO A 80 -6.10 -16.56 -13.69
N SER A 81 -7.21 -16.41 -14.42
CA SER A 81 -7.71 -17.38 -15.39
C SER A 81 -7.60 -16.80 -16.79
N GLY A 82 -7.25 -17.66 -17.77
CA GLY A 82 -7.21 -17.27 -19.19
C GLY A 82 -5.85 -16.78 -19.69
N SER A 83 -4.80 -16.81 -18.87
CA SER A 83 -3.42 -16.59 -19.32
C SER A 83 -2.58 -17.88 -19.24
N GLN A 84 -1.49 -17.90 -19.98
CA GLN A 84 -0.53 -19.03 -19.97
C GLN A 84 0.65 -18.78 -19.01
N MET A 85 0.67 -17.62 -18.34
CA MET A 85 1.73 -17.19 -17.44
C MET A 85 1.94 -18.20 -16.29
N GLY A 86 3.19 -18.52 -16.02
CA GLY A 86 3.57 -19.44 -14.95
C GLY A 86 3.17 -20.92 -15.17
N THR A 87 2.48 -21.24 -16.26
CA THR A 87 2.04 -22.61 -16.59
C THR A 87 2.71 -23.16 -17.83
N LYS A 88 2.53 -22.53 -18.98
CA LYS A 88 3.17 -22.90 -20.25
C LYS A 88 4.20 -21.89 -20.74
N GLU A 89 4.23 -20.73 -20.13
CA GLU A 89 5.14 -19.63 -20.49
C GLU A 89 5.85 -19.13 -19.23
N THR A 90 7.17 -18.89 -19.35
CA THR A 90 7.95 -18.32 -18.24
C THR A 90 7.62 -16.84 -18.06
N MET A 91 7.79 -16.30 -16.85
CA MET A 91 7.60 -14.85 -16.61
C MET A 91 8.51 -14.00 -17.50
N LYS A 92 9.71 -14.48 -17.77
CA LYS A 92 10.66 -13.83 -18.68
C LYS A 92 10.16 -13.74 -20.12
N ASP A 93 9.52 -14.80 -20.64
CA ASP A 93 9.00 -14.80 -22.01
C ASP A 93 7.73 -13.95 -22.10
N THR A 94 6.84 -14.06 -21.10
CA THR A 94 5.69 -13.16 -20.93
C THR A 94 6.12 -11.69 -20.91
N ALA A 95 7.17 -11.34 -20.15
CA ALA A 95 7.70 -9.99 -20.10
C ALA A 95 8.12 -9.48 -21.49
N ARG A 96 8.84 -10.30 -22.27
CA ARG A 96 9.29 -9.94 -23.61
C ARG A 96 8.15 -9.76 -24.60
N VAL A 97 7.14 -10.64 -24.54
CA VAL A 97 5.94 -10.54 -25.38
C VAL A 97 5.15 -9.29 -25.05
N LEU A 98 4.81 -9.10 -23.79
CA LEU A 98 3.99 -7.95 -23.37
C LEU A 98 4.73 -6.63 -23.55
N GLY A 99 6.04 -6.57 -23.35
CA GLY A 99 6.84 -5.37 -23.61
C GLY A 99 6.93 -4.98 -25.10
N ARG A 100 6.51 -5.85 -26.03
CA ARG A 100 6.38 -5.53 -27.47
C ARG A 100 4.97 -5.07 -27.84
N MET A 101 3.98 -5.37 -27.00
CA MET A 101 2.57 -5.07 -27.26
C MET A 101 2.07 -3.88 -26.47
N TYR A 102 2.66 -3.61 -25.30
CA TYR A 102 2.21 -2.59 -24.35
C TYR A 102 3.31 -1.57 -24.06
N ASP A 103 2.90 -0.37 -23.65
CA ASP A 103 3.78 0.73 -23.26
C ASP A 103 4.17 0.64 -21.78
N GLY A 104 3.40 -0.06 -20.95
CA GLY A 104 3.65 -0.27 -19.54
C GLY A 104 2.90 -1.50 -19.00
N ILE A 105 3.39 -2.06 -17.91
CA ILE A 105 2.87 -3.29 -17.32
C ILE A 105 2.70 -3.10 -15.82
N GLU A 106 1.49 -3.37 -15.31
CA GLU A 106 1.26 -3.55 -13.88
C GLU A 106 1.30 -5.03 -13.54
N TYR A 107 1.85 -5.36 -12.38
CA TYR A 107 1.84 -6.71 -11.84
C TYR A 107 1.35 -6.72 -10.40
N ARG A 108 0.36 -7.58 -10.13
CA ARG A 108 -0.11 -7.91 -8.79
C ARG A 108 -0.10 -9.41 -8.57
N GLY A 109 0.76 -9.89 -7.67
CA GLY A 109 0.93 -11.34 -7.50
C GLY A 109 1.60 -11.74 -6.20
N PHE A 110 2.55 -12.65 -6.31
CA PHE A 110 3.17 -13.31 -5.17
C PHE A 110 4.55 -12.73 -4.84
N GLY A 111 5.62 -13.26 -5.43
CA GLY A 111 7.00 -12.92 -5.07
C GLY A 111 7.48 -11.58 -5.66
N GLN A 112 8.30 -10.88 -4.90
CA GLN A 112 8.98 -9.68 -5.40
C GLN A 112 9.96 -10.01 -6.54
N ASP A 113 10.59 -11.19 -6.50
CA ASP A 113 11.46 -11.72 -7.54
C ASP A 113 10.74 -11.85 -8.89
N ILE A 114 9.44 -12.18 -8.88
CA ILE A 114 8.63 -12.30 -10.11
C ILE A 114 8.46 -10.93 -10.78
N VAL A 115 8.09 -9.90 -10.04
CA VAL A 115 7.94 -8.55 -10.62
C VAL A 115 9.28 -7.94 -11.01
N GLU A 116 10.36 -8.26 -10.30
CA GLU A 116 11.72 -7.84 -10.66
C GLU A 116 12.20 -8.55 -11.94
N GLU A 117 11.89 -9.83 -12.12
CA GLU A 117 12.17 -10.55 -13.39
C GLU A 117 11.36 -9.94 -14.54
N LEU A 118 10.06 -9.67 -14.34
CA LEU A 118 9.22 -9.00 -15.32
C LEU A 118 9.82 -7.65 -15.73
N ALA A 119 10.22 -6.82 -14.77
CA ALA A 119 10.83 -5.53 -15.01
C ALA A 119 12.16 -5.64 -15.81
N LYS A 120 12.98 -6.63 -15.49
CA LYS A 120 14.27 -6.87 -16.15
C LYS A 120 14.14 -7.16 -17.65
N TYR A 121 13.06 -7.79 -18.08
CA TYR A 121 12.92 -8.27 -19.47
C TYR A 121 11.84 -7.58 -20.29
N ALA A 122 10.97 -6.78 -19.68
CA ALA A 122 9.87 -6.14 -20.38
C ALA A 122 10.29 -5.04 -21.37
N GLY A 123 11.36 -4.29 -21.05
CA GLY A 123 11.80 -3.16 -21.88
C GLY A 123 10.86 -1.93 -21.83
N VAL A 124 9.83 -1.97 -21.00
CA VAL A 124 8.88 -0.91 -20.71
C VAL A 124 8.72 -0.76 -19.20
N PRO A 125 8.21 0.37 -18.68
CA PRO A 125 7.95 0.52 -17.25
C PRO A 125 7.08 -0.59 -16.68
N VAL A 126 7.48 -1.11 -15.52
CA VAL A 126 6.73 -2.10 -14.75
C VAL A 126 6.40 -1.51 -13.39
N TRP A 127 5.14 -1.65 -12.96
CA TRP A 127 4.63 -1.13 -11.69
C TRP A 127 4.16 -2.28 -10.81
N ASN A 128 4.62 -2.28 -9.57
CA ASN A 128 4.21 -3.24 -8.55
C ASN A 128 2.86 -2.83 -7.94
N GLY A 129 1.77 -3.49 -8.35
CA GLY A 129 0.45 -3.33 -7.76
C GLY A 129 0.32 -3.98 -6.38
N LEU A 130 1.06 -5.04 -6.11
CA LEU A 130 1.29 -5.72 -4.82
C LEU A 130 2.13 -6.98 -5.03
N THR A 131 3.10 -7.19 -4.14
CA THR A 131 3.74 -8.50 -3.91
C THR A 131 3.59 -8.91 -2.44
N ASN A 132 4.11 -10.07 -2.06
CA ASN A 132 4.14 -10.50 -0.65
C ASN A 132 5.03 -9.58 0.20
N GLU A 133 6.05 -8.98 -0.40
CA GLU A 133 7.07 -8.17 0.25
C GLU A 133 6.75 -6.68 0.26
N TYR A 134 6.13 -6.15 -0.83
CA TYR A 134 5.89 -4.71 -0.97
C TYR A 134 4.55 -4.36 -1.62
N HIS A 135 4.00 -3.20 -1.23
CA HIS A 135 2.83 -2.57 -1.83
C HIS A 135 3.06 -1.05 -2.01
N PRO A 136 4.00 -0.64 -2.87
CA PRO A 136 4.44 0.75 -2.95
C PRO A 136 3.34 1.72 -3.40
N THR A 137 2.42 1.27 -4.26
CA THR A 137 1.30 2.11 -4.72
C THR A 137 0.28 2.41 -3.62
N GLN A 138 0.13 1.52 -2.62
CA GLN A 138 -0.69 1.79 -1.46
C GLN A 138 -0.06 2.85 -0.58
N VAL A 139 1.23 2.71 -0.26
CA VAL A 139 1.91 3.62 0.66
C VAL A 139 1.98 5.05 0.14
N LEU A 140 2.05 5.27 -1.17
CA LEU A 140 1.90 6.62 -1.72
C LEU A 140 0.51 7.20 -1.42
N ALA A 141 -0.56 6.39 -1.53
CA ALA A 141 -1.91 6.83 -1.23
C ALA A 141 -2.09 7.12 0.28
N ASP A 142 -1.50 6.27 1.13
CA ASP A 142 -1.51 6.46 2.59
C ASP A 142 -0.88 7.81 2.95
N PHE A 143 0.29 8.11 2.40
CA PHE A 143 0.99 9.37 2.68
C PHE A 143 0.28 10.59 2.10
N GLN A 144 -0.32 10.49 0.90
CA GLN A 144 -1.16 11.56 0.39
C GLN A 144 -2.36 11.80 1.30
N THR A 145 -3.01 10.75 1.78
CA THR A 145 -4.14 10.85 2.72
C THR A 145 -3.71 11.48 4.04
N MET A 146 -2.53 11.12 4.55
CA MET A 146 -1.98 11.76 5.74
C MET A 146 -1.71 13.26 5.53
N ILE A 147 -1.22 13.68 4.36
CA ILE A 147 -1.04 15.09 4.00
C ILE A 147 -2.40 15.83 3.97
N GLU A 148 -3.43 15.21 3.41
CA GLU A 148 -4.76 15.82 3.26
C GLU A 148 -5.51 15.95 4.59
N HIS A 149 -5.19 15.13 5.60
CA HIS A 149 -5.87 15.08 6.90
C HIS A 149 -5.03 15.56 8.10
N CYS A 150 -3.86 16.15 7.85
CA CYS A 150 -2.99 16.65 8.91
C CYS A 150 -2.23 17.91 8.46
N ASP A 151 -2.33 18.99 9.22
CA ASP A 151 -1.66 20.28 8.94
C ASP A 151 -0.15 20.28 9.26
N LYS A 152 0.46 19.08 9.35
CA LYS A 152 1.89 18.93 9.60
C LYS A 152 2.62 18.54 8.32
N PRO A 153 3.86 18.97 8.12
CA PRO A 153 4.71 18.39 7.09
C PRO A 153 4.97 16.90 7.39
N LEU A 154 5.15 16.08 6.36
CA LEU A 154 5.36 14.62 6.52
C LEU A 154 6.42 14.27 7.57
N SER A 155 7.51 15.02 7.63
CA SER A 155 8.60 14.81 8.61
C SER A 155 8.19 15.05 10.08
N GLN A 156 7.03 15.62 10.35
CA GLN A 156 6.48 15.83 11.69
C GLN A 156 5.27 14.94 11.99
N ILE A 157 4.82 14.16 11.01
CA ILE A 157 3.74 13.20 11.19
C ILE A 157 4.28 11.98 11.92
N SER A 158 3.55 11.55 12.94
CA SER A 158 3.79 10.31 13.67
C SER A 158 2.65 9.32 13.45
N PHE A 159 2.97 8.08 13.13
CA PHE A 159 1.95 7.05 12.96
C PHE A 159 2.42 5.67 13.42
N ALA A 160 1.47 4.86 13.86
CA ALA A 160 1.72 3.49 14.29
C ALA A 160 1.04 2.50 13.34
N TYR A 161 1.80 1.51 12.88
CA TYR A 161 1.27 0.31 12.25
C TYR A 161 1.08 -0.77 13.30
N MET A 162 -0.15 -1.26 13.46
CA MET A 162 -0.54 -2.24 14.49
C MET A 162 -0.95 -3.55 13.83
N GLY A 163 -0.30 -4.66 14.19
CA GLY A 163 -0.64 -5.98 13.65
C GLY A 163 0.56 -6.83 13.25
N ASP A 164 0.44 -7.63 12.19
CA ASP A 164 1.57 -8.41 11.64
C ASP A 164 2.45 -7.50 10.79
N ALA A 165 3.59 -7.12 11.33
CA ALA A 165 4.49 -6.17 10.67
C ALA A 165 5.49 -6.81 9.68
N ARG A 166 5.35 -8.11 9.40
CA ARG A 166 6.20 -8.83 8.43
C ARG A 166 5.64 -8.77 7.00
N ASN A 167 4.40 -8.33 6.85
CA ASN A 167 3.72 -8.29 5.55
C ASN A 167 4.16 -7.10 4.69
N ASN A 168 3.64 -7.06 3.46
CA ASN A 168 3.97 -6.01 2.50
C ASN A 168 3.65 -4.60 2.99
N MET A 169 2.55 -4.40 3.75
CA MET A 169 2.21 -3.08 4.28
C MET A 169 3.19 -2.66 5.38
N GLY A 170 3.48 -3.55 6.35
CA GLY A 170 4.49 -3.29 7.38
C GLY A 170 5.84 -2.90 6.79
N ASN A 171 6.30 -3.65 5.79
CA ASN A 171 7.56 -3.39 5.10
C ASN A 171 7.54 -2.07 4.32
N SER A 172 6.48 -1.83 3.54
CA SER A 172 6.40 -0.65 2.67
C SER A 172 6.23 0.65 3.46
N LEU A 173 5.44 0.63 4.53
CA LEU A 173 5.27 1.78 5.44
C LEU A 173 6.57 2.09 6.19
N LEU A 174 7.30 1.08 6.67
CA LEU A 174 8.60 1.24 7.30
C LEU A 174 9.59 1.95 6.36
N VAL A 175 9.72 1.46 5.12
CA VAL A 175 10.61 2.03 4.12
C VAL A 175 10.19 3.45 3.73
N GLY A 176 8.92 3.65 3.43
CA GLY A 176 8.40 4.94 3.02
C GLY A 176 8.56 6.01 4.09
N ALA A 177 8.26 5.67 5.34
CA ALA A 177 8.45 6.56 6.48
C ALA A 177 9.93 6.92 6.71
N ALA A 178 10.83 5.94 6.58
CA ALA A 178 12.27 6.18 6.65
C ALA A 178 12.74 7.16 5.56
N LYS A 179 12.26 7.00 4.32
CA LYS A 179 12.59 7.88 3.19
C LYS A 179 12.06 9.31 3.38
N LEU A 180 10.89 9.48 3.99
CA LEU A 180 10.23 10.78 4.11
C LEU A 180 10.46 11.51 5.45
N GLY A 181 11.32 10.94 6.31
CA GLY A 181 11.69 11.59 7.58
C GLY A 181 10.60 11.50 8.67
N MET A 182 9.65 10.56 8.57
CA MET A 182 8.48 10.46 9.46
C MET A 182 8.81 9.74 10.78
N ASP A 183 7.95 9.87 11.80
CA ASP A 183 7.98 9.05 13.02
C ASP A 183 7.10 7.82 12.83
N PHE A 184 7.70 6.71 12.44
CA PHE A 184 7.02 5.42 12.23
C PHE A 184 7.23 4.48 13.40
N ARG A 185 6.15 3.85 13.83
CA ARG A 185 6.17 2.89 14.93
C ARG A 185 5.48 1.59 14.53
N SER A 186 6.25 0.52 14.45
CA SER A 186 5.72 -0.85 14.30
C SER A 186 5.35 -1.37 15.67
N VAL A 187 4.05 -1.56 15.91
CA VAL A 187 3.48 -2.00 17.19
C VAL A 187 2.92 -3.41 17.00
N ALA A 188 3.73 -4.39 17.34
CA ALA A 188 3.45 -5.79 17.04
C ALA A 188 4.05 -6.74 18.10
N PRO A 189 3.51 -7.95 18.28
CA PRO A 189 4.20 -9.00 19.04
C PRO A 189 5.60 -9.26 18.49
N LYS A 190 6.58 -9.56 19.33
CA LYS A 190 7.99 -9.81 18.93
C LYS A 190 8.16 -10.84 17.82
N SER A 191 7.30 -11.85 17.77
CA SER A 191 7.34 -12.92 16.77
C SER A 191 6.93 -12.49 15.37
N VAL A 192 6.31 -11.32 15.24
CA VAL A 192 5.83 -10.75 13.97
C VAL A 192 6.37 -9.35 13.72
N HIS A 193 7.49 -8.98 14.32
CA HIS A 193 8.25 -7.78 13.98
C HIS A 193 8.78 -7.87 12.54
N PRO A 194 9.04 -6.74 11.88
CA PRO A 194 9.64 -6.70 10.55
C PRO A 194 10.98 -7.42 10.49
N ASP A 195 11.40 -7.84 9.30
CA ASP A 195 12.72 -8.45 9.10
C ASP A 195 13.85 -7.54 9.59
N LYS A 196 14.81 -8.11 10.31
CA LYS A 196 15.91 -7.36 10.94
C LYS A 196 16.80 -6.64 9.93
N LYS A 197 16.98 -7.21 8.73
CA LYS A 197 17.80 -6.58 7.67
C LYS A 197 17.10 -5.36 7.12
N LEU A 198 15.78 -5.49 6.88
CA LEU A 198 14.97 -4.36 6.41
C LEU A 198 14.91 -3.24 7.46
N VAL A 199 14.77 -3.59 8.75
CA VAL A 199 14.82 -2.60 9.84
C VAL A 199 16.17 -1.87 9.88
N ALA A 200 17.29 -2.61 9.75
CA ALA A 200 18.63 -2.00 9.72
C ALA A 200 18.83 -1.07 8.51
N GLU A 201 18.30 -1.45 7.34
CA GLU A 201 18.32 -0.61 6.14
C GLU A 201 17.47 0.66 6.33
N ALA A 202 16.26 0.53 6.86
CA ALA A 202 15.40 1.67 7.17
C ALA A 202 16.03 2.61 8.21
N GLN A 203 16.68 2.07 9.25
CA GLN A 203 17.41 2.86 10.25
C GLN A 203 18.61 3.62 9.64
N LYS A 204 19.33 3.00 8.70
CA LYS A 204 20.39 3.68 7.96
C LYS A 204 19.84 4.87 7.17
N ILE A 205 18.75 4.67 6.43
CA ILE A 205 18.06 5.75 5.70
C ILE A 205 17.60 6.85 6.69
N ALA A 206 17.06 6.45 7.83
CA ALA A 206 16.59 7.38 8.86
C ALA A 206 17.68 8.29 9.42
N THR A 207 18.96 7.86 9.44
CA THR A 207 20.08 8.73 9.84
C THR A 207 20.31 9.89 8.88
N GLU A 208 19.93 9.73 7.62
CA GLU A 208 20.10 10.75 6.57
C GLU A 208 18.87 11.66 6.48
N THR A 209 17.67 11.11 6.69
CA THR A 209 16.39 11.81 6.51
C THR A 209 15.83 12.43 7.79
N GLY A 210 16.36 12.05 8.96
CA GLY A 210 15.82 12.44 10.26
C GLY A 210 14.60 11.66 10.73
N ALA A 211 14.22 10.58 10.04
CA ALA A 211 13.11 9.72 10.45
C ALA A 211 13.34 9.07 11.81
N LYS A 212 12.25 8.79 12.53
CA LYS A 212 12.27 8.03 13.76
C LYS A 212 11.61 6.67 13.51
N ILE A 213 12.37 5.60 13.70
CA ILE A 213 11.87 4.23 13.49
C ILE A 213 11.86 3.51 14.84
N THR A 214 10.67 3.14 15.30
CA THR A 214 10.46 2.41 16.56
C THR A 214 9.81 1.06 16.28
N ILE A 215 10.41 -0.02 16.77
CA ILE A 215 9.84 -1.36 16.72
C ILE A 215 9.55 -1.78 18.18
N THR A 216 8.30 -2.05 18.51
CA THR A 216 7.90 -2.32 19.89
C THR A 216 6.74 -3.31 20.00
N ASP A 217 6.72 -4.08 21.08
CA ASP A 217 5.58 -4.89 21.50
C ASP A 217 4.70 -4.18 22.55
N ASN A 218 5.12 -3.00 22.99
CA ASN A 218 4.36 -2.20 23.97
C ASN A 218 3.39 -1.25 23.26
N LEU A 219 2.10 -1.59 23.30
CA LEU A 219 1.04 -0.82 22.64
C LEU A 219 0.99 0.62 23.18
N ASP A 220 0.98 0.81 24.51
CA ASP A 220 0.82 2.13 25.12
C ASP A 220 1.93 3.11 24.72
N LYS A 221 3.18 2.62 24.66
CA LYS A 221 4.31 3.42 24.21
C LYS A 221 4.27 3.65 22.70
N GLY A 222 3.88 2.63 21.95
CA GLY A 222 3.88 2.66 20.49
C GLY A 222 2.87 3.64 19.92
N VAL A 223 1.67 3.72 20.48
CA VAL A 223 0.61 4.59 19.93
C VAL A 223 0.61 6.01 20.52
N LYS A 224 1.33 6.26 21.61
CA LYS A 224 1.28 7.55 22.32
C LYS A 224 1.71 8.72 21.43
N GLY A 225 0.82 9.71 21.30
CA GLY A 225 1.03 10.93 20.51
C GLY A 225 0.98 10.73 18.99
N CYS A 226 0.58 9.55 18.49
CA CYS A 226 0.43 9.33 17.06
C CYS A 226 -0.68 10.19 16.47
N ASP A 227 -0.45 10.66 15.24
CA ASP A 227 -1.44 11.34 14.41
C ASP A 227 -2.34 10.35 13.69
N PHE A 228 -1.80 9.16 13.38
CA PHE A 228 -2.54 8.10 12.70
C PHE A 228 -2.26 6.73 13.33
N LEU A 229 -3.31 5.89 13.37
CA LEU A 229 -3.19 4.45 13.61
C LEU A 229 -3.55 3.71 12.31
N TYR A 230 -2.69 2.80 11.90
CA TYR A 230 -2.82 1.99 10.71
C TYR A 230 -2.86 0.51 11.07
N THR A 231 -3.71 -0.27 10.41
CA THR A 231 -3.67 -1.73 10.50
C THR A 231 -3.98 -2.38 9.16
N ASP A 232 -3.78 -3.68 9.08
CA ASP A 232 -4.11 -4.54 7.93
C ASP A 232 -4.64 -5.87 8.46
N VAL A 233 -5.25 -6.67 7.58
CA VAL A 233 -5.79 -7.98 7.95
C VAL A 233 -4.77 -8.86 8.65
N TRP A 234 -5.20 -9.56 9.70
CA TRP A 234 -4.30 -10.45 10.46
C TRP A 234 -3.96 -11.73 9.72
N VAL A 235 -4.83 -12.17 8.83
CA VAL A 235 -4.70 -13.42 8.09
C VAL A 235 -5.12 -13.20 6.65
N SER A 236 -4.30 -13.66 5.71
CA SER A 236 -4.63 -13.62 4.28
C SER A 236 -5.66 -14.70 3.94
N MET A 237 -6.52 -14.42 2.96
CA MET A 237 -7.48 -15.41 2.46
C MET A 237 -6.76 -16.65 1.94
N GLY A 238 -7.33 -17.84 2.27
CA GLY A 238 -6.79 -19.14 1.85
C GLY A 238 -5.80 -19.77 2.81
N GLU A 239 -5.45 -19.10 3.93
CA GLU A 239 -4.61 -19.74 4.96
C GLU A 239 -5.40 -20.78 5.78
N PRO A 240 -4.72 -21.87 6.26
CA PRO A 240 -5.37 -22.92 7.05
C PRO A 240 -5.97 -22.40 8.37
N GLU A 241 -7.06 -23.03 8.84
CA GLU A 241 -7.76 -22.64 10.08
C GLU A 241 -6.85 -22.59 11.31
N LYS A 242 -5.86 -23.48 11.40
CA LYS A 242 -4.86 -23.46 12.48
C LYS A 242 -4.10 -22.12 12.53
N VAL A 243 -3.74 -21.57 11.38
CA VAL A 243 -3.06 -20.27 11.25
C VAL A 243 -3.97 -19.16 11.75
N TRP A 244 -5.26 -19.18 11.42
CA TRP A 244 -6.24 -18.22 11.91
C TRP A 244 -6.30 -18.17 13.43
N LYS A 245 -6.43 -19.33 14.09
CA LYS A 245 -6.52 -19.42 15.54
C LYS A 245 -5.27 -18.86 16.24
N GLU A 246 -4.08 -19.22 15.73
CA GLU A 246 -2.82 -18.73 16.26
C GLU A 246 -2.65 -17.21 16.08
N ARG A 247 -2.99 -16.69 14.88
CA ARG A 247 -2.90 -15.27 14.56
C ARG A 247 -3.88 -14.43 15.37
N ILE A 248 -5.12 -14.84 15.48
CA ILE A 248 -6.15 -14.18 16.29
C ILE A 248 -5.66 -14.06 17.73
N LYS A 249 -5.22 -15.17 18.34
CA LYS A 249 -4.72 -15.16 19.71
C LYS A 249 -3.53 -14.20 19.90
N LEU A 250 -2.62 -14.18 18.92
CA LEU A 250 -1.40 -13.37 18.95
C LEU A 250 -1.71 -11.88 18.78
N LEU A 251 -2.60 -11.53 17.86
CA LEU A 251 -2.80 -10.15 17.37
C LEU A 251 -4.00 -9.44 18.03
N LYS A 252 -4.91 -10.16 18.69
CA LYS A 252 -6.06 -9.56 19.40
C LYS A 252 -5.68 -8.43 20.36
N PRO A 253 -4.56 -8.50 21.13
CA PRO A 253 -4.13 -7.38 21.98
C PRO A 253 -3.75 -6.11 21.21
N TYR A 254 -3.52 -6.22 19.88
CA TYR A 254 -3.12 -5.15 18.97
C TYR A 254 -4.26 -4.70 18.04
N GLN A 255 -5.50 -5.10 18.34
CA GLN A 255 -6.69 -4.62 17.61
C GLN A 255 -6.82 -3.10 17.73
N VAL A 256 -7.10 -2.43 16.61
CA VAL A 256 -7.45 -1.01 16.65
C VAL A 256 -8.91 -0.88 17.08
N ASN A 257 -9.11 -0.41 18.29
CA ASN A 257 -10.41 -0.19 18.93
C ASN A 257 -10.42 1.17 19.63
N ALA A 258 -11.56 1.59 20.17
CA ALA A 258 -11.69 2.89 20.85
C ALA A 258 -10.65 3.09 21.98
N ALA A 259 -10.30 2.01 22.71
CA ALA A 259 -9.27 2.09 23.73
C ALA A 259 -7.87 2.36 23.16
N ALA A 260 -7.51 1.73 22.02
CA ALA A 260 -6.25 2.00 21.33
C ALA A 260 -6.20 3.43 20.78
N MET A 261 -7.29 3.91 20.17
CA MET A 261 -7.42 5.30 19.72
C MET A 261 -7.22 6.28 20.88
N LYS A 262 -7.90 6.05 22.01
CA LYS A 262 -7.77 6.88 23.22
C LYS A 262 -6.36 6.89 23.82
N LYS A 263 -5.63 5.78 23.75
CA LYS A 263 -4.25 5.66 24.25
C LYS A 263 -3.25 6.53 23.51
N THR A 264 -3.56 7.00 22.31
CA THR A 264 -2.73 7.98 21.61
C THR A 264 -2.64 9.30 22.40
N GLY A 265 -3.69 9.66 23.15
CA GLY A 265 -3.83 10.96 23.81
C GLY A 265 -4.04 12.11 22.82
N ASN A 266 -4.17 11.81 21.53
CA ASN A 266 -4.45 12.79 20.49
C ASN A 266 -5.95 12.78 20.13
N PRO A 267 -6.71 13.83 20.41
CA PRO A 267 -8.15 13.87 20.10
C PRO A 267 -8.45 13.87 18.59
N ASN A 268 -7.46 14.21 17.77
CA ASN A 268 -7.58 14.31 16.32
C ASN A 268 -6.98 13.07 15.60
N VAL A 269 -6.62 12.03 16.33
CA VAL A 269 -6.05 10.81 15.73
C VAL A 269 -6.98 10.24 14.67
N LYS A 270 -6.42 9.87 13.51
CA LYS A 270 -7.15 9.26 12.40
C LYS A 270 -6.79 7.78 12.25
N PHE A 271 -7.70 7.03 11.65
CA PHE A 271 -7.55 5.61 11.35
C PHE A 271 -7.41 5.37 9.86
N LEU A 272 -6.46 4.52 9.48
CA LEU A 272 -6.13 4.11 8.11
C LEU A 272 -6.12 2.58 7.98
N HIS A 273 -6.51 2.08 6.82
CA HIS A 273 -6.50 0.67 6.46
C HIS A 273 -6.56 0.48 4.96
N CYS A 274 -5.64 -0.31 4.37
CA CYS A 274 -5.57 -0.54 2.92
C CYS A 274 -6.78 -1.28 2.32
N LEU A 275 -7.68 -1.81 3.16
CA LEU A 275 -8.85 -2.60 2.79
C LEU A 275 -8.52 -3.88 1.97
N PRO A 276 -9.33 -4.95 2.11
CA PRO A 276 -10.56 -5.06 2.91
C PRO A 276 -10.28 -5.14 4.40
N ALA A 277 -11.26 -4.77 5.24
CA ALA A 277 -11.18 -4.87 6.69
C ALA A 277 -12.24 -5.86 7.22
N PHE A 278 -11.89 -6.62 8.28
CA PHE A 278 -12.83 -7.49 8.97
C PHE A 278 -13.30 -6.82 10.26
N HIS A 279 -14.12 -5.77 10.11
CA HIS A 279 -14.61 -4.93 11.21
C HIS A 279 -15.98 -5.34 11.76
N ASN A 280 -16.70 -6.23 11.04
CA ASN A 280 -18.02 -6.75 11.41
C ASN A 280 -18.28 -8.14 10.81
N ARG A 281 -19.55 -8.59 10.88
CA ARG A 281 -20.01 -9.90 10.39
C ARG A 281 -20.69 -9.87 9.02
N ASP A 282 -20.74 -8.74 8.36
CA ASP A 282 -21.51 -8.56 7.11
C ASP A 282 -20.87 -9.27 5.89
N THR A 283 -19.63 -9.73 6.02
CA THR A 283 -18.97 -10.53 4.99
C THR A 283 -19.06 -12.03 5.31
N VAL A 284 -18.98 -12.88 4.28
CA VAL A 284 -18.92 -14.35 4.47
C VAL A 284 -17.80 -14.74 5.43
N ILE A 285 -16.61 -14.14 5.27
CA ILE A 285 -15.46 -14.43 6.14
C ILE A 285 -15.67 -13.89 7.55
N GLY A 286 -16.23 -12.69 7.70
CA GLY A 286 -16.54 -12.11 9.01
C GLY A 286 -17.51 -13.00 9.81
N GLU A 287 -18.56 -13.51 9.15
CA GLU A 287 -19.50 -14.45 9.77
C GLU A 287 -18.84 -15.80 10.10
N GLU A 288 -18.00 -16.35 9.22
CA GLU A 288 -17.24 -17.56 9.52
C GLU A 288 -16.28 -17.39 10.72
N VAL A 289 -15.62 -16.26 10.84
CA VAL A 289 -14.75 -15.92 11.98
C VAL A 289 -15.57 -15.86 13.28
N TYR A 290 -16.75 -15.25 13.24
CA TYR A 290 -17.64 -15.23 14.39
C TYR A 290 -18.08 -16.64 14.81
N GLN A 291 -18.54 -17.47 13.88
CA GLN A 291 -18.98 -18.84 14.16
C GLN A 291 -17.85 -19.73 14.70
N LYS A 292 -16.62 -19.57 14.21
CA LYS A 292 -15.49 -20.41 14.60
C LYS A 292 -14.75 -19.91 15.85
N PHE A 293 -14.65 -18.60 16.03
CA PHE A 293 -13.78 -17.97 17.03
C PHE A 293 -14.52 -17.03 18.00
N GLY A 294 -15.79 -16.76 17.80
CA GLY A 294 -16.60 -15.86 18.64
C GLY A 294 -16.18 -14.39 18.57
N LEU A 295 -15.57 -13.96 17.45
CA LEU A 295 -15.11 -12.59 17.26
C LEU A 295 -16.03 -11.85 16.28
N GLU A 296 -16.60 -10.74 16.72
CA GLU A 296 -17.42 -9.86 15.88
C GLU A 296 -16.57 -8.98 14.94
N ALA A 297 -15.34 -8.72 15.32
CA ALA A 297 -14.37 -7.91 14.55
C ALA A 297 -12.96 -8.42 14.77
N MET A 298 -12.10 -8.31 13.78
CA MET A 298 -10.70 -8.75 13.85
C MET A 298 -9.74 -7.58 14.12
N GLU A 299 -9.06 -7.07 13.10
CA GLU A 299 -7.98 -6.09 13.23
C GLU A 299 -8.46 -4.69 13.63
N VAL A 300 -9.70 -4.36 13.36
CA VAL A 300 -10.35 -3.10 13.75
C VAL A 300 -11.79 -3.35 14.17
N THR A 301 -12.29 -2.61 15.16
CA THR A 301 -13.70 -2.67 15.57
C THR A 301 -14.58 -1.81 14.68
N GLU A 302 -15.86 -2.21 14.52
CA GLU A 302 -16.90 -1.46 13.80
C GLU A 302 -16.98 -0.01 14.29
N GLU A 303 -16.95 0.20 15.62
CA GLU A 303 -16.99 1.52 16.26
C GLU A 303 -15.88 2.45 15.74
N VAL A 304 -14.67 1.95 15.49
CA VAL A 304 -13.57 2.77 14.95
C VAL A 304 -13.71 2.91 13.45
N PHE A 305 -14.03 1.82 12.76
CA PHE A 305 -14.11 1.76 11.30
C PHE A 305 -15.17 2.71 10.73
N GLU A 306 -16.33 2.82 11.38
CA GLU A 306 -17.44 3.69 10.98
C GLU A 306 -17.40 5.09 11.66
N SER A 307 -16.36 5.36 12.45
CA SER A 307 -16.24 6.67 13.14
C SER A 307 -15.77 7.78 12.20
N PRO A 308 -15.98 9.06 12.55
CA PRO A 308 -15.38 10.21 11.85
C PRO A 308 -13.84 10.26 11.89
N ALA A 309 -13.20 9.42 12.70
CA ALA A 309 -11.76 9.27 12.71
C ALA A 309 -11.26 8.36 11.57
N SER A 310 -12.11 7.52 11.01
CA SER A 310 -11.78 6.65 9.88
C SER A 310 -11.73 7.46 8.58
N ILE A 311 -10.61 7.37 7.88
CA ILE A 311 -10.38 8.04 6.59
C ILE A 311 -10.03 7.04 5.48
N VAL A 312 -10.46 5.79 5.66
CA VAL A 312 -10.15 4.67 4.76
C VAL A 312 -10.72 4.84 3.34
N TRP A 313 -11.82 5.61 3.21
CA TRP A 313 -12.43 5.88 1.91
C TRP A 313 -11.63 6.88 1.10
N ASP A 314 -11.11 7.93 1.73
CA ASP A 314 -10.21 8.90 1.11
C ASP A 314 -8.87 8.25 0.75
N GLU A 315 -8.38 7.34 1.60
CA GLU A 315 -7.21 6.50 1.35
C GLU A 315 -7.40 5.62 0.11
N ALA A 316 -8.56 4.96 0.00
CA ALA A 316 -8.89 4.12 -1.15
C ALA A 316 -9.01 4.95 -2.45
N GLU A 317 -9.61 6.14 -2.39
CA GLU A 317 -9.70 7.06 -3.52
C GLU A 317 -8.32 7.55 -3.97
N ASN A 318 -7.46 7.91 -3.04
CA ASN A 318 -6.10 8.41 -3.33
C ASN A 318 -5.24 7.40 -4.09
N ARG A 319 -5.60 6.11 -4.09
CA ARG A 319 -4.99 5.09 -4.95
C ARG A 319 -5.08 5.46 -6.43
N ILE A 320 -6.20 6.06 -6.87
CA ILE A 320 -6.37 6.49 -8.27
C ILE A 320 -5.35 7.57 -8.61
N HIS A 321 -5.17 8.54 -7.74
CA HIS A 321 -4.35 9.73 -8.01
C HIS A 321 -2.86 9.42 -7.93
N THR A 322 -2.43 8.61 -6.96
CA THR A 322 -1.03 8.21 -6.81
C THR A 322 -0.57 7.25 -7.90
N ILE A 323 -1.40 6.29 -8.28
CA ILE A 323 -1.14 5.41 -9.43
C ILE A 323 -1.08 6.22 -10.73
N LYS A 324 -1.99 7.18 -10.90
CA LYS A 324 -1.96 8.11 -12.04
C LYS A 324 -0.63 8.88 -12.11
N ALA A 325 -0.17 9.41 -10.96
CA ALA A 325 1.11 10.12 -10.90
C ALA A 325 2.30 9.22 -11.28
N VAL A 326 2.33 7.97 -10.80
CA VAL A 326 3.37 7.00 -11.16
C VAL A 326 3.35 6.72 -12.67
N MET A 327 2.17 6.46 -13.26
CA MET A 327 2.06 6.20 -14.69
C MET A 327 2.46 7.43 -15.53
N VAL A 328 2.00 8.61 -15.16
CA VAL A 328 2.35 9.87 -15.85
C VAL A 328 3.84 10.17 -15.77
N ALA A 329 4.44 10.00 -14.59
CA ALA A 329 5.88 10.26 -14.40
C ALA A 329 6.78 9.29 -15.16
N THR A 330 6.33 8.05 -15.38
CA THR A 330 7.14 7.00 -16.00
C THR A 330 6.86 6.79 -17.50
N LEU A 331 5.64 7.08 -17.97
CA LEU A 331 5.22 6.94 -19.37
C LEU A 331 4.90 8.26 -20.07
N GLY A 332 4.56 9.30 -19.33
CA GLY A 332 4.12 10.58 -19.86
C GLY A 332 5.16 11.23 -20.79
N ALA A 333 4.66 12.02 -21.74
CA ALA A 333 5.49 12.78 -22.66
C ALA A 333 6.08 14.04 -22.00
#